data_93c506565e17e352d1a4d3c6382c731a
#
_entry.id   93c506565e17e352d1a4d3c6382c731a
#
_cell.length_a   1.000
_cell.length_b   1.000
_cell.length_c   1.000
_cell.angle_alpha   90.00
_cell.angle_beta   90.00
_cell.angle_gamma   90.00
#
_symmetry.space_group_name_H-M   'P 1'
#
loop_
_entity.id
_entity.type
_entity.pdbx_description
1 polymer ?
#
loop_
_entity_poly.entity_id
_entity_poly.type
_entity_poly.pdbx_seq_one_letter_code
_entity_poly.pdbx_strand_id
1 'polypeptide(L)'
;MTETSVQPAQTTETPNVDPDLLEDIIDAVDEKDTRWLARTLQRMHPADAADALEALSFDTFSEAVELLGGELPADILIELRDSYREEAVEVLPDAAVASALDELDSDDATTILEDLEDDRRERILDDLAPVDRAQLERGLSYEEDTAGRLMQTEFVAAPEYWTVGHAIDHARELGEELPEVFYELYVIDPGHRLLGIVSVATLLRTPRDVQLSDIMEDALSSLKPEMDQEEVAFQFRKYSLAAAPVTDE
;
A
#
# COMPACT_ATOMS: atom_id res chain seq x y z
N MET A 1 36.03 -7.66 30.55
CA MET A 1 34.70 -7.07 30.21
C MET A 1 34.51 -7.28 28.71
N THR A 2 33.83 -8.34 28.36
CA THR A 2 33.59 -8.78 26.96
C THR A 2 32.21 -8.30 26.57
N GLU A 3 32.17 -7.33 25.66
CA GLU A 3 30.91 -6.89 25.03
C GLU A 3 30.46 -7.97 24.05
N THR A 4 29.35 -8.60 24.38
CA THR A 4 28.66 -9.52 23.48
C THR A 4 27.72 -8.65 22.62
N SER A 5 28.13 -8.39 21.38
CA SER A 5 27.27 -7.81 20.36
C SER A 5 26.20 -8.85 20.00
N VAL A 6 24.95 -8.54 20.39
CA VAL A 6 23.77 -9.27 19.93
C VAL A 6 23.45 -8.75 18.53
N GLN A 7 23.78 -9.51 17.51
CA GLN A 7 23.22 -9.35 16.17
C GLN A 7 21.73 -9.73 16.21
N PRO A 8 20.83 -8.95 15.65
CA PRO A 8 19.45 -9.40 15.44
C PRO A 8 19.48 -10.60 14.51
N ALA A 9 18.94 -11.72 14.94
CA ALA A 9 18.74 -12.89 14.11
C ALA A 9 17.76 -12.52 12.98
N GLN A 10 18.25 -12.50 11.75
CA GLN A 10 17.40 -12.63 10.57
C GLN A 10 16.86 -14.06 10.60
N THR A 11 15.66 -14.21 11.12
CA THR A 11 14.88 -15.43 10.93
C THR A 11 14.43 -15.43 9.47
N THR A 12 15.18 -16.06 8.61
CA THR A 12 14.68 -16.57 7.33
C THR A 12 13.76 -17.74 7.69
N GLU A 13 12.52 -17.43 8.07
CA GLU A 13 11.46 -18.43 8.06
C GLU A 13 11.22 -18.77 6.59
N THR A 14 11.58 -19.99 6.19
CA THR A 14 11.18 -20.55 4.90
C THR A 14 9.65 -20.57 4.90
N PRO A 15 9.00 -19.99 3.89
CA PRO A 15 7.55 -20.00 3.77
C PRO A 15 7.03 -21.43 3.92
N ASN A 16 6.04 -21.62 4.79
CA ASN A 16 5.42 -22.94 4.99
C ASN A 16 4.36 -23.20 3.90
N VAL A 17 4.82 -23.23 2.65
CA VAL A 17 3.98 -23.50 1.49
C VAL A 17 3.70 -25.00 1.40
N ASP A 18 2.46 -25.36 1.12
CA ASP A 18 2.06 -26.74 0.91
C ASP A 18 2.84 -27.34 -0.30
N PRO A 19 3.63 -28.42 -0.09
CA PRO A 19 4.40 -29.02 -1.18
C PRO A 19 3.55 -29.49 -2.37
N ASP A 20 2.32 -29.95 -2.12
CA ASP A 20 1.43 -30.39 -3.19
C ASP A 20 0.96 -29.18 -4.04
N LEU A 21 0.68 -28.04 -3.40
CA LEU A 21 0.36 -26.80 -4.10
C LEU A 21 1.54 -26.30 -4.94
N LEU A 22 2.76 -26.38 -4.40
CA LEU A 22 3.96 -25.97 -5.12
C LEU A 22 4.20 -26.82 -6.37
N GLU A 23 3.99 -28.15 -6.27
CA GLU A 23 4.07 -29.07 -7.43
C GLU A 23 2.99 -28.71 -8.48
N ASP A 24 1.75 -28.45 -8.04
CA ASP A 24 0.64 -28.04 -8.93
C ASP A 24 0.94 -26.71 -9.65
N ILE A 25 1.58 -25.74 -8.96
CA ILE A 25 1.99 -24.45 -9.56
C ILE A 25 3.07 -24.69 -10.62
N ILE A 26 4.09 -25.49 -10.34
CA ILE A 26 5.16 -25.84 -11.28
C ILE A 26 4.58 -26.51 -12.53
N ASP A 27 3.71 -27.50 -12.34
CA ASP A 27 3.05 -28.17 -13.45
C ASP A 27 2.22 -27.21 -14.30
N ALA A 28 1.51 -26.26 -13.67
CA ALA A 28 0.72 -25.24 -14.38
C ALA A 28 1.60 -24.28 -15.19
N VAL A 29 2.80 -23.94 -14.70
CA VAL A 29 3.77 -23.13 -15.44
C VAL A 29 4.32 -23.91 -16.63
N ASP A 30 4.73 -25.16 -16.44
CA ASP A 30 5.24 -26.05 -17.48
C ASP A 30 4.21 -26.31 -18.59
N GLU A 31 2.93 -26.49 -18.22
CA GLU A 31 1.81 -26.72 -19.12
C GLU A 31 1.25 -25.43 -19.73
N LYS A 32 1.71 -24.25 -19.27
CA LYS A 32 1.23 -22.91 -19.64
C LYS A 32 -0.26 -22.72 -19.39
N ASP A 33 -0.76 -23.27 -18.28
CA ASP A 33 -2.15 -23.09 -17.85
C ASP A 33 -2.31 -21.79 -17.03
N THR A 34 -2.23 -20.63 -17.73
CA THR A 34 -2.44 -19.31 -17.16
C THR A 34 -3.74 -19.21 -16.36
N ARG A 35 -4.82 -19.84 -16.85
CA ARG A 35 -6.13 -19.74 -16.19
C ARG A 35 -6.16 -20.42 -14.84
N TRP A 36 -5.54 -21.59 -14.73
CA TRP A 36 -5.45 -22.31 -13.48
C TRP A 36 -4.58 -21.52 -12.50
N LEU A 37 -3.43 -21.06 -12.96
CA LEU A 37 -2.45 -20.30 -12.16
C LEU A 37 -3.09 -19.01 -11.61
N ALA A 38 -3.63 -18.14 -12.48
CA ALA A 38 -4.28 -16.89 -12.06
C ALA A 38 -5.43 -17.14 -11.08
N ARG A 39 -6.30 -18.12 -11.36
CA ARG A 39 -7.42 -18.43 -10.48
C ARG A 39 -6.98 -18.99 -9.12
N THR A 40 -5.88 -19.70 -9.07
CA THR A 40 -5.34 -20.26 -7.83
C THR A 40 -4.78 -19.15 -6.97
N LEU A 41 -3.94 -18.27 -7.53
CA LEU A 41 -3.36 -17.14 -6.82
C LEU A 41 -4.43 -16.14 -6.34
N GLN A 42 -5.43 -15.82 -7.16
CA GLN A 42 -6.54 -14.92 -6.79
C GLN A 42 -7.41 -15.43 -5.63
N ARG A 43 -7.34 -16.69 -5.26
CA ARG A 43 -8.08 -17.26 -4.13
C ARG A 43 -7.28 -17.31 -2.84
N MET A 44 -6.01 -17.09 -2.93
CA MET A 44 -5.09 -17.03 -1.79
C MET A 44 -5.09 -15.63 -1.18
N HIS A 45 -4.64 -15.53 0.06
CA HIS A 45 -4.26 -14.23 0.58
C HIS A 45 -3.03 -13.75 -0.19
N PRO A 46 -2.90 -12.45 -0.56
CA PRO A 46 -1.77 -11.95 -1.34
C PRO A 46 -0.40 -12.37 -0.78
N ALA A 47 -0.20 -12.26 0.52
CA ALA A 47 1.04 -12.70 1.19
C ALA A 47 1.31 -14.21 1.02
N ASP A 48 0.28 -15.07 1.14
CA ASP A 48 0.45 -16.52 0.93
C ASP A 48 0.76 -16.85 -0.54
N ALA A 49 0.19 -16.07 -1.48
CA ALA A 49 0.45 -16.23 -2.91
C ALA A 49 1.88 -15.77 -3.26
N ALA A 50 2.36 -14.67 -2.69
CA ALA A 50 3.73 -14.22 -2.81
C ALA A 50 4.70 -15.27 -2.27
N ASP A 51 4.47 -15.79 -1.07
CA ASP A 51 5.27 -16.87 -0.47
C ASP A 51 5.32 -18.12 -1.38
N ALA A 52 4.19 -18.48 -2.01
CA ALA A 52 4.13 -19.63 -2.92
C ALA A 52 4.96 -19.37 -4.20
N LEU A 53 4.90 -18.18 -4.77
CA LEU A 53 5.70 -17.79 -5.93
C LEU A 53 7.19 -17.73 -5.59
N GLU A 54 7.55 -17.19 -4.44
CA GLU A 54 8.94 -17.10 -3.97
C GLU A 54 9.56 -18.45 -3.59
N ALA A 55 8.73 -19.47 -3.34
CA ALA A 55 9.18 -20.83 -3.10
C ALA A 55 9.61 -21.56 -4.39
N LEU A 56 9.27 -21.02 -5.57
CA LEU A 56 9.72 -21.51 -6.87
C LEU A 56 11.23 -21.25 -7.07
N SER A 57 11.83 -21.93 -8.04
CA SER A 57 13.13 -21.48 -8.53
C SER A 57 12.99 -20.11 -9.20
N PHE A 58 14.03 -19.28 -9.17
CA PHE A 58 13.97 -17.94 -9.74
C PHE A 58 13.55 -17.94 -11.22
N ASP A 59 14.09 -18.90 -12.00
CA ASP A 59 13.72 -19.08 -13.41
C ASP A 59 12.22 -19.43 -13.56
N THR A 60 11.69 -20.35 -12.73
CA THR A 60 10.27 -20.73 -12.76
C THR A 60 9.36 -19.59 -12.28
N PHE A 61 9.84 -18.79 -11.32
CA PHE A 61 9.14 -17.58 -10.88
C PHE A 61 8.98 -16.59 -12.03
N SER A 62 10.07 -16.24 -12.74
CA SER A 62 10.03 -15.33 -13.88
C SER A 62 9.10 -15.84 -14.97
N GLU A 63 9.14 -17.16 -15.29
CA GLU A 63 8.23 -17.79 -16.24
C GLU A 63 6.76 -17.72 -15.79
N ALA A 64 6.49 -17.89 -14.49
CA ALA A 64 5.14 -17.78 -13.94
C ALA A 64 4.59 -16.34 -14.05
N VAL A 65 5.41 -15.36 -13.72
CA VAL A 65 5.05 -13.93 -13.83
C VAL A 65 4.84 -13.52 -15.28
N GLU A 66 5.73 -13.91 -16.20
CA GLU A 66 5.57 -13.65 -17.63
C GLU A 66 4.28 -14.30 -18.18
N LEU A 67 3.99 -15.53 -17.75
CA LEU A 67 2.79 -16.27 -18.14
C LEU A 67 1.50 -15.60 -17.64
N LEU A 68 1.51 -15.07 -16.43
CA LEU A 68 0.38 -14.36 -15.83
C LEU A 68 0.18 -12.99 -16.52
N GLY A 69 1.25 -12.27 -16.77
CA GLY A 69 1.16 -10.93 -17.35
C GLY A 69 0.18 -10.05 -16.57
N GLY A 70 -0.80 -9.46 -17.26
CA GLY A 70 -1.83 -8.62 -16.65
C GLY A 70 -2.90 -9.38 -15.82
N GLU A 71 -2.82 -10.71 -15.69
CA GLU A 71 -3.69 -11.48 -14.78
C GLU A 71 -3.06 -11.68 -13.38
N LEU A 72 -1.83 -11.20 -13.16
CA LEU A 72 -1.20 -11.19 -11.84
C LEU A 72 -1.87 -10.12 -10.97
N PRO A 73 -2.47 -10.48 -9.81
CA PRO A 73 -3.06 -9.50 -8.92
C PRO A 73 -2.03 -8.50 -8.39
N ALA A 74 -2.36 -7.21 -8.43
CA ALA A 74 -1.46 -6.13 -8.02
C ALA A 74 -0.99 -6.27 -6.56
N ASP A 75 -1.88 -6.67 -5.66
CA ASP A 75 -1.56 -6.89 -4.24
C ASP A 75 -0.45 -7.93 -4.02
N ILE A 76 -0.31 -8.91 -4.91
CA ILE A 76 0.76 -9.91 -4.81
C ILE A 76 2.13 -9.28 -5.08
N LEU A 77 2.21 -8.30 -6.00
CA LEU A 77 3.47 -7.62 -6.31
C LEU A 77 4.05 -6.93 -5.07
N ILE A 78 3.22 -6.31 -4.25
CA ILE A 78 3.63 -5.60 -3.04
C ILE A 78 4.08 -6.56 -1.94
N GLU A 79 3.49 -7.72 -1.86
CA GLU A 79 3.86 -8.73 -0.87
C GLU A 79 5.16 -9.49 -1.22
N LEU A 80 5.65 -9.37 -2.47
CA LEU A 80 6.93 -9.95 -2.87
C LEU A 80 8.10 -9.24 -2.18
N ARG A 81 9.14 -10.02 -1.83
CA ARG A 81 10.41 -9.45 -1.38
C ARG A 81 11.08 -8.68 -2.52
N ASP A 82 11.83 -7.65 -2.17
CA ASP A 82 12.43 -6.67 -3.11
C ASP A 82 13.02 -7.32 -4.37
N SER A 83 13.88 -8.34 -4.25
CA SER A 83 14.51 -8.99 -5.40
C SER A 83 13.55 -9.75 -6.32
N TYR A 84 12.42 -10.25 -5.79
CA TYR A 84 11.38 -10.91 -6.57
C TYR A 84 10.43 -9.88 -7.19
N ARG A 85 10.15 -8.79 -6.49
CA ARG A 85 9.35 -7.68 -7.01
C ARG A 85 10.06 -6.98 -8.15
N GLU A 86 11.35 -6.65 -8.01
CA GLU A 86 12.19 -6.11 -9.09
C GLU A 86 12.14 -6.98 -10.33
N GLU A 87 12.34 -8.31 -10.18
CA GLU A 87 12.26 -9.26 -11.30
C GLU A 87 10.85 -9.31 -11.90
N ALA A 88 9.81 -9.36 -11.07
CA ALA A 88 8.43 -9.40 -11.54
C ALA A 88 8.09 -8.16 -12.38
N VAL A 89 8.47 -7.00 -11.88
CA VAL A 89 8.26 -5.73 -12.58
C VAL A 89 9.06 -5.67 -13.87
N GLU A 90 10.29 -6.22 -13.92
CA GLU A 90 11.11 -6.25 -15.14
C GLU A 90 10.51 -7.12 -16.24
N VAL A 91 9.95 -8.28 -15.90
CA VAL A 91 9.40 -9.21 -16.92
C VAL A 91 7.96 -8.88 -17.32
N LEU A 92 7.19 -8.15 -16.50
CA LEU A 92 5.83 -7.74 -16.84
C LEU A 92 5.79 -6.73 -17.99
N PRO A 93 4.79 -6.81 -18.89
CA PRO A 93 4.56 -5.77 -19.90
C PRO A 93 4.19 -4.42 -19.26
N ASP A 94 4.62 -3.30 -19.88
CA ASP A 94 4.33 -1.95 -19.38
C ASP A 94 2.82 -1.73 -19.10
N ALA A 95 1.93 -2.27 -19.94
CA ALA A 95 0.48 -2.19 -19.74
C ALA A 95 0.00 -2.95 -18.50
N ALA A 96 0.65 -4.06 -18.13
CA ALA A 96 0.31 -4.80 -16.92
C ALA A 96 0.77 -4.04 -15.67
N VAL A 97 1.96 -3.44 -15.73
CA VAL A 97 2.46 -2.58 -14.63
C VAL A 97 1.56 -1.35 -14.47
N ALA A 98 1.19 -0.66 -15.56
CA ALA A 98 0.27 0.47 -15.50
C ALA A 98 -1.09 0.10 -14.88
N SER A 99 -1.64 -1.08 -15.24
CA SER A 99 -2.88 -1.56 -14.63
C SER A 99 -2.73 -1.85 -13.14
N ALA A 100 -1.60 -2.41 -12.71
CA ALA A 100 -1.32 -2.64 -11.30
C ALA A 100 -1.22 -1.32 -10.50
N LEU A 101 -0.60 -0.28 -11.08
CA LEU A 101 -0.52 1.04 -10.45
C LEU A 101 -1.89 1.71 -10.26
N ASP A 102 -2.85 1.46 -11.17
CA ASP A 102 -4.22 1.97 -11.06
C ASP A 102 -5.05 1.24 -9.98
N GLU A 103 -4.64 0.02 -9.60
CA GLU A 103 -5.34 -0.80 -8.60
C GLU A 103 -4.77 -0.64 -7.19
N LEU A 104 -3.50 -0.21 -7.06
CA LEU A 104 -2.80 -0.08 -5.78
C LEU A 104 -3.02 1.28 -5.12
N ASP A 105 -2.90 1.31 -3.80
CA ASP A 105 -2.78 2.56 -3.04
C ASP A 105 -1.48 3.31 -3.45
N SER A 106 -1.45 4.62 -3.27
CA SER A 106 -0.38 5.47 -3.82
C SER A 106 1.02 5.21 -3.26
N ASP A 107 1.14 4.76 -2.03
CA ASP A 107 2.41 4.36 -1.40
C ASP A 107 2.95 3.07 -2.03
N ASP A 108 2.09 2.08 -2.23
CA ASP A 108 2.41 0.82 -2.89
C ASP A 108 2.76 1.03 -4.37
N ALA A 109 1.96 1.85 -5.08
CA ALA A 109 2.25 2.22 -6.46
C ALA A 109 3.59 2.97 -6.60
N THR A 110 3.94 3.83 -5.63
CA THR A 110 5.24 4.52 -5.58
C THR A 110 6.38 3.51 -5.41
N THR A 111 6.21 2.50 -4.55
CA THR A 111 7.19 1.43 -4.35
C THR A 111 7.45 0.63 -5.63
N ILE A 112 6.39 0.30 -6.40
CA ILE A 112 6.55 -0.36 -7.71
C ILE A 112 7.33 0.53 -8.70
N LEU A 113 7.04 1.84 -8.71
CA LEU A 113 7.73 2.77 -9.60
C LEU A 113 9.22 2.93 -9.26
N GLU A 114 9.62 2.75 -8.01
CA GLU A 114 11.02 2.78 -7.59
C GLU A 114 11.84 1.63 -8.19
N ASP A 115 11.23 0.47 -8.35
CA ASP A 115 11.87 -0.72 -8.92
C ASP A 115 12.10 -0.60 -10.45
N LEU A 116 11.52 0.43 -11.10
CA LEU A 116 11.65 0.66 -12.55
C LEU A 116 12.85 1.53 -12.91
N GLU A 117 13.52 1.20 -14.03
CA GLU A 117 14.47 2.12 -14.67
C GLU A 117 13.79 3.43 -15.09
N ASP A 118 14.49 4.56 -15.01
CA ASP A 118 13.94 5.91 -15.25
C ASP A 118 13.19 6.03 -16.58
N ASP A 119 13.76 5.53 -17.68
CA ASP A 119 13.14 5.60 -19.01
C ASP A 119 11.85 4.77 -19.09
N ARG A 120 11.77 3.68 -18.36
CA ARG A 120 10.59 2.82 -18.32
C ARG A 120 9.51 3.41 -17.44
N ARG A 121 9.88 3.90 -16.26
CA ARG A 121 9.01 4.61 -15.34
C ARG A 121 8.31 5.79 -16.02
N GLU A 122 9.05 6.60 -16.79
CA GLU A 122 8.48 7.75 -17.49
C GLU A 122 7.45 7.34 -18.56
N ARG A 123 7.70 6.25 -19.29
CA ARG A 123 6.72 5.72 -20.27
C ARG A 123 5.44 5.22 -19.60
N ILE A 124 5.56 4.50 -18.48
CA ILE A 124 4.41 3.98 -17.74
C ILE A 124 3.60 5.13 -17.13
N LEU A 125 4.27 6.13 -16.53
CA LEU A 125 3.60 7.34 -16.03
C LEU A 125 2.87 8.13 -17.11
N ASP A 126 3.37 8.12 -18.36
CA ASP A 126 2.70 8.78 -19.49
C ASP A 126 1.38 8.10 -19.89
N ASP A 127 1.22 6.82 -19.60
CA ASP A 127 0.01 6.04 -19.90
C ASP A 127 -1.07 6.17 -18.83
N LEU A 128 -0.74 6.72 -17.63
CA LEU A 128 -1.69 6.90 -16.52
C LEU A 128 -2.59 8.14 -16.72
N ALA A 129 -3.71 8.18 -16.02
CA ALA A 129 -4.53 9.38 -15.96
C ALA A 129 -3.74 10.56 -15.34
N PRO A 130 -3.96 11.81 -15.82
CA PRO A 130 -3.16 12.96 -15.35
C PRO A 130 -3.20 13.23 -13.84
N VAL A 131 -4.27 12.81 -13.18
CA VAL A 131 -4.44 12.97 -11.72
C VAL A 131 -3.54 11.98 -10.98
N ASP A 132 -3.58 10.71 -11.38
CA ASP A 132 -2.81 9.62 -10.75
C ASP A 132 -1.32 9.81 -11.01
N ARG A 133 -0.95 10.17 -12.24
CA ARG A 133 0.42 10.56 -12.57
C ARG A 133 0.95 11.67 -11.65
N ALA A 134 0.19 12.78 -11.49
CA ALA A 134 0.62 13.91 -10.67
C ALA A 134 0.78 13.52 -9.18
N GLN A 135 -0.05 12.59 -8.70
CA GLN A 135 -0.01 12.07 -7.35
C GLN A 135 1.26 11.23 -7.13
N LEU A 136 1.54 10.29 -8.04
CA LEU A 136 2.73 9.44 -7.98
C LEU A 136 4.03 10.24 -8.18
N GLU A 137 4.06 11.18 -9.13
CA GLU A 137 5.20 12.09 -9.30
C GLU A 137 5.48 12.92 -8.01
N ARG A 138 4.42 13.32 -7.30
CA ARG A 138 4.56 14.00 -6.01
C ARG A 138 5.15 13.06 -4.95
N GLY A 139 4.68 11.82 -4.84
CA GLY A 139 5.25 10.80 -3.96
C GLY A 139 6.74 10.60 -4.24
N LEU A 140 7.10 10.39 -5.50
CA LEU A 140 8.50 10.22 -5.95
C LEU A 140 9.38 11.46 -5.72
N SER A 141 8.80 12.66 -5.52
CA SER A 141 9.57 13.89 -5.27
C SER A 141 10.12 14.00 -3.85
N TYR A 142 9.62 13.22 -2.89
CA TYR A 142 10.18 13.16 -1.55
C TYR A 142 11.44 12.29 -1.52
N GLU A 143 12.32 12.55 -0.55
CA GLU A 143 13.50 11.71 -0.34
C GLU A 143 13.10 10.29 0.08
N GLU A 144 13.84 9.28 -0.36
CA GLU A 144 13.66 7.89 0.07
C GLU A 144 13.69 7.80 1.61
N ASP A 145 13.01 6.80 2.18
CA ASP A 145 12.97 6.58 3.62
C ASP A 145 12.35 7.74 4.45
N THR A 146 11.58 8.63 3.84
CA THR A 146 10.88 9.72 4.54
C THR A 146 9.38 9.47 4.65
N ALA A 147 8.73 10.12 5.62
CA ALA A 147 7.27 10.04 5.80
C ALA A 147 6.51 10.43 4.54
N GLY A 148 6.99 11.42 3.77
CA GLY A 148 6.39 11.86 2.53
C GLY A 148 6.46 10.82 1.42
N ARG A 149 7.55 10.02 1.39
CA ARG A 149 7.71 8.91 0.44
C ARG A 149 6.79 7.73 0.80
N LEU A 150 6.63 7.45 2.08
CA LEU A 150 5.89 6.31 2.62
C LEU A 150 4.42 6.61 2.91
N MET A 151 3.95 7.85 2.67
CA MET A 151 2.57 8.22 2.97
C MET A 151 1.61 7.78 1.88
N GLN A 152 0.49 7.25 2.31
CA GLN A 152 -0.68 7.04 1.48
C GLN A 152 -1.42 8.36 1.26
N THR A 153 -1.94 8.62 0.08
CA THR A 153 -2.70 9.83 -0.25
C THR A 153 -4.21 9.61 -0.28
N GLU A 154 -4.65 8.37 -0.19
CA GLU A 154 -6.03 7.95 -0.06
C GLU A 154 -6.45 8.07 1.41
N PHE A 155 -7.18 9.12 1.74
CA PHE A 155 -7.68 9.38 3.09
C PHE A 155 -9.06 10.03 3.08
N VAL A 156 -9.79 9.86 4.18
CA VAL A 156 -11.12 10.47 4.35
C VAL A 156 -10.99 11.77 5.11
N ALA A 157 -11.35 12.88 4.45
CA ALA A 157 -11.38 14.20 5.07
C ALA A 157 -12.79 14.80 5.07
N ALA A 158 -13.10 15.58 6.08
CA ALA A 158 -14.39 16.29 6.19
C ALA A 158 -14.23 17.65 6.85
N PRO A 159 -15.04 18.66 6.44
CA PRO A 159 -15.07 19.96 7.10
C PRO A 159 -15.59 19.85 8.54
N GLU A 160 -15.06 20.68 9.44
CA GLU A 160 -15.42 20.70 10.86
C GLU A 160 -16.92 20.91 11.15
N TYR A 161 -17.61 21.63 10.25
CA TYR A 161 -19.04 21.94 10.37
C TYR A 161 -19.97 20.81 9.93
N TRP A 162 -19.45 19.72 9.37
CA TRP A 162 -20.28 18.57 9.05
C TRP A 162 -20.75 17.88 10.32
N THR A 163 -21.93 17.27 10.23
CA THR A 163 -22.41 16.36 11.28
C THR A 163 -21.84 14.97 11.07
N VAL A 164 -21.81 14.19 12.13
CA VAL A 164 -21.49 12.76 12.10
C VAL A 164 -22.30 12.02 11.03
N GLY A 165 -23.60 12.35 10.94
CA GLY A 165 -24.49 11.77 9.93
C GLY A 165 -24.04 12.09 8.51
N HIS A 166 -23.64 13.31 8.24
CA HIS A 166 -23.15 13.74 6.92
C HIS A 166 -21.83 13.04 6.59
N ALA A 167 -20.89 12.97 7.52
CA ALA A 167 -19.62 12.30 7.32
C ALA A 167 -19.77 10.80 7.00
N ILE A 168 -20.67 10.11 7.73
CA ILE A 168 -20.96 8.69 7.46
C ILE A 168 -21.62 8.49 6.09
N ASP A 169 -22.54 9.37 5.71
CA ASP A 169 -23.22 9.24 4.43
C ASP A 169 -22.26 9.54 3.28
N HIS A 170 -21.39 10.52 3.42
CA HIS A 170 -20.33 10.83 2.46
C HIS A 170 -19.36 9.66 2.29
N ALA A 171 -18.88 9.06 3.38
CA ALA A 171 -18.02 7.88 3.30
C ALA A 171 -18.68 6.71 2.56
N ARG A 172 -20.01 6.54 2.70
CA ARG A 172 -20.76 5.53 1.93
C ARG A 172 -20.93 5.89 0.45
N GLU A 173 -21.00 7.18 0.14
CA GLU A 173 -21.13 7.68 -1.24
C GLU A 173 -19.83 7.53 -2.01
N LEU A 174 -18.66 7.59 -1.35
CA LEU A 174 -17.36 7.31 -1.95
C LEU A 174 -17.26 5.88 -2.50
N GLY A 175 -17.93 4.91 -1.87
CA GLY A 175 -17.98 3.53 -2.36
C GLY A 175 -16.58 2.93 -2.49
N GLU A 176 -16.18 2.58 -3.72
CA GLU A 176 -14.87 2.01 -4.04
C GLU A 176 -13.70 3.02 -3.99
N GLU A 177 -14.00 4.33 -3.96
CA GLU A 177 -12.98 5.37 -3.73
C GLU A 177 -12.59 5.51 -2.24
N LEU A 178 -13.32 4.82 -1.33
CA LEU A 178 -12.98 4.79 0.08
C LEU A 178 -11.81 3.84 0.29
N PRO A 179 -10.74 4.25 1.02
CA PRO A 179 -9.66 3.32 1.37
C PRO A 179 -10.20 2.04 2.00
N GLU A 180 -9.70 0.88 1.60
CA GLU A 180 -10.15 -0.41 2.14
C GLU A 180 -9.99 -0.47 3.66
N VAL A 181 -8.92 0.12 4.17
CA VAL A 181 -8.61 0.19 5.59
C VAL A 181 -8.35 1.63 6.01
N PHE A 182 -9.24 2.21 6.80
CA PHE A 182 -8.99 3.50 7.45
C PHE A 182 -9.51 3.49 8.89
N TYR A 183 -8.78 4.16 9.76
CA TYR A 183 -9.05 4.19 11.20
C TYR A 183 -9.64 5.52 11.65
N GLU A 184 -9.39 6.58 10.92
CA GLU A 184 -9.63 7.96 11.30
C GLU A 184 -10.16 8.77 10.11
N LEU A 185 -11.01 9.74 10.43
CA LEU A 185 -11.45 10.77 9.52
C LEU A 185 -10.71 12.06 9.90
N TYR A 186 -10.08 12.70 8.93
CA TYR A 186 -9.37 13.95 9.13
C TYR A 186 -10.31 15.14 9.02
N VAL A 187 -10.33 15.98 10.06
CA VAL A 187 -11.16 17.19 10.08
C VAL A 187 -10.33 18.36 9.60
N ILE A 188 -10.79 19.03 8.54
CA ILE A 188 -10.05 20.09 7.85
C ILE A 188 -10.85 21.40 7.81
N ASP A 189 -10.12 22.51 7.72
CA ASP A 189 -10.68 23.83 7.43
C ASP A 189 -10.88 24.03 5.90
N PRO A 190 -11.53 25.13 5.47
CA PRO A 190 -11.69 25.45 4.03
C PRO A 190 -10.36 25.68 3.29
N GLY A 191 -9.25 25.83 3.99
CA GLY A 191 -7.89 25.94 3.44
C GLY A 191 -7.17 24.60 3.38
N HIS A 192 -7.86 23.48 3.65
CA HIS A 192 -7.32 22.13 3.76
C HIS A 192 -6.28 21.95 4.87
N ARG A 193 -6.33 22.77 5.91
CA ARG A 193 -5.48 22.57 7.09
C ARG A 193 -6.12 21.59 8.03
N LEU A 194 -5.33 20.67 8.56
CA LEU A 194 -5.76 19.72 9.57
C LEU A 194 -6.14 20.45 10.86
N LEU A 195 -7.37 20.27 11.30
CA LEU A 195 -7.90 20.78 12.58
C LEU A 195 -7.90 19.73 13.67
N GLY A 196 -8.13 18.48 13.30
CA GLY A 196 -8.19 17.36 14.22
C GLY A 196 -8.54 16.05 13.53
N ILE A 197 -8.72 15.01 14.33
CA ILE A 197 -9.06 13.66 13.88
C ILE A 197 -10.30 13.16 14.59
N VAL A 198 -11.07 12.31 13.92
CA VAL A 198 -12.18 11.57 14.53
C VAL A 198 -12.06 10.11 14.19
N SER A 199 -11.86 9.25 15.19
CA SER A 199 -11.79 7.82 14.91
C SER A 199 -13.13 7.27 14.39
N VAL A 200 -13.07 6.26 13.51
CA VAL A 200 -14.25 5.54 13.02
C VAL A 200 -15.11 5.03 14.18
N ALA A 201 -14.47 4.55 15.24
CA ALA A 201 -15.18 4.10 16.44
C ALA A 201 -15.95 5.24 17.16
N THR A 202 -15.42 6.46 17.14
CA THR A 202 -16.11 7.64 17.69
C THR A 202 -17.26 8.06 16.79
N LEU A 203 -17.09 8.08 15.47
CA LEU A 203 -18.17 8.35 14.53
C LEU A 203 -19.35 7.39 14.72
N LEU A 204 -19.10 6.09 14.84
CA LEU A 204 -20.14 5.07 14.98
C LEU A 204 -20.89 5.14 16.33
N ARG A 205 -20.27 5.66 17.38
CA ARG A 205 -20.86 5.78 18.73
C ARG A 205 -21.60 7.09 18.95
N THR A 206 -21.34 8.11 18.14
CA THR A 206 -21.90 9.45 18.31
C THR A 206 -23.21 9.63 17.57
N PRO A 207 -24.19 10.33 18.14
CA PRO A 207 -25.44 10.66 17.45
C PRO A 207 -25.18 11.42 16.14
N ARG A 208 -26.01 11.17 15.13
CA ARG A 208 -25.81 11.67 13.77
C ARG A 208 -25.91 13.19 13.62
N ASP A 209 -26.55 13.88 14.55
CA ASP A 209 -26.78 15.33 14.57
C ASP A 209 -25.65 16.14 15.24
N VAL A 210 -24.69 15.47 15.86
CA VAL A 210 -23.51 16.10 16.50
C VAL A 210 -22.53 16.55 15.41
N GLN A 211 -21.92 17.73 15.58
CA GLN A 211 -20.91 18.24 14.65
C GLN A 211 -19.55 17.58 14.90
N LEU A 212 -18.74 17.48 13.83
CA LEU A 212 -17.39 16.94 13.93
C LEU A 212 -16.50 17.80 14.84
N SER A 213 -16.67 19.13 14.79
CA SER A 213 -15.98 20.07 15.70
C SER A 213 -16.18 19.80 17.18
N ASP A 214 -17.30 19.14 17.56
CA ASP A 214 -17.63 18.85 18.96
C ASP A 214 -17.00 17.54 19.47
N ILE A 215 -16.50 16.70 18.56
CA ILE A 215 -16.00 15.35 18.87
C ILE A 215 -14.60 15.07 18.33
N MET A 216 -14.04 15.97 17.52
CA MET A 216 -12.67 15.82 17.04
C MET A 216 -11.68 15.97 18.19
N GLU A 217 -10.60 15.22 18.10
CA GLU A 217 -9.46 15.30 18.99
C GLU A 217 -8.30 15.98 18.27
N ASP A 218 -7.40 16.62 19.03
CA ASP A 218 -6.18 17.20 18.45
C ASP A 218 -5.35 16.08 17.78
N ALA A 219 -4.84 16.34 16.59
CA ALA A 219 -3.90 15.45 15.92
C ALA A 219 -2.54 15.50 16.64
N LEU A 220 -2.41 14.74 17.74
CA LEU A 220 -1.25 14.76 18.63
C LEU A 220 0.07 14.36 17.96
N SER A 221 0.01 13.72 16.80
CA SER A 221 1.15 13.15 16.09
C SER A 221 1.10 13.45 14.59
N SER A 222 0.96 14.74 14.22
CA SER A 222 1.20 15.13 12.83
C SER A 222 2.68 14.97 12.49
N LEU A 223 2.97 14.28 11.38
CA LEU A 223 4.31 14.05 10.87
C LEU A 223 4.64 15.08 9.79
N LYS A 224 5.92 15.39 9.64
CA LYS A 224 6.39 16.19 8.48
C LYS A 224 6.83 15.28 7.36
N PRO A 225 6.63 15.67 6.08
CA PRO A 225 7.05 14.85 4.95
C PRO A 225 8.54 14.45 4.98
N GLU A 226 9.41 15.34 5.50
CA GLU A 226 10.85 15.10 5.56
C GLU A 226 11.30 14.25 6.76
N MET A 227 10.37 13.80 7.59
CA MET A 227 10.70 12.99 8.77
C MET A 227 11.18 11.62 8.32
N ASP A 228 12.33 11.20 8.86
CA ASP A 228 12.93 9.90 8.61
C ASP A 228 12.05 8.74 9.11
N GLN A 229 12.01 7.64 8.35
CA GLN A 229 11.17 6.47 8.64
C GLN A 229 11.42 5.85 10.02
N GLU A 230 12.66 5.90 10.53
CA GLU A 230 12.98 5.36 11.86
C GLU A 230 12.36 6.21 12.96
N GLU A 231 12.32 7.53 12.76
CA GLU A 231 11.64 8.46 13.67
C GLU A 231 10.11 8.27 13.59
N VAL A 232 9.56 8.10 12.38
CA VAL A 232 8.15 7.73 12.16
C VAL A 232 7.82 6.44 12.92
N ALA A 233 8.58 5.37 12.70
CA ALA A 233 8.39 4.09 13.36
C ALA A 233 8.52 4.19 14.89
N PHE A 234 9.41 5.05 15.40
CA PHE A 234 9.52 5.33 16.81
C PHE A 234 8.24 5.98 17.36
N GLN A 235 7.67 6.97 16.64
CA GLN A 235 6.43 7.64 17.05
C GLN A 235 5.24 6.68 17.06
N PHE A 236 5.09 5.87 16.01
CA PHE A 236 4.04 4.85 15.94
C PHE A 236 4.09 3.89 17.13
N ARG A 237 5.26 3.37 17.46
CA ARG A 237 5.44 2.49 18.66
C ARG A 237 5.20 3.21 19.96
N LYS A 238 5.72 4.44 20.12
CA LYS A 238 5.65 5.19 21.38
C LYS A 238 4.22 5.57 21.75
N TYR A 239 3.43 5.95 20.75
CA TYR A 239 2.06 6.40 20.94
C TYR A 239 1.02 5.35 20.56
N SER A 240 1.44 4.15 20.13
CA SER A 240 0.55 3.06 19.68
C SER A 240 -0.40 3.52 18.56
N LEU A 241 0.12 4.28 17.61
CA LEU A 241 -0.67 4.81 16.50
C LEU A 241 -1.01 3.70 15.49
N ALA A 242 -2.23 3.73 14.95
CA ALA A 242 -2.63 2.92 13.81
C ALA A 242 -2.42 3.70 12.49
N ALA A 243 -2.58 5.03 12.55
CA ALA A 243 -2.33 5.96 11.46
C ALA A 243 -1.82 7.30 12.02
N ALA A 244 -1.21 8.11 11.18
CA ALA A 244 -0.80 9.47 11.52
C ALA A 244 -0.85 10.37 10.28
N PRO A 245 -1.40 11.58 10.38
CA PRO A 245 -1.43 12.50 9.26
C PRO A 245 -0.02 13.05 8.95
N VAL A 246 0.31 13.12 7.66
CA VAL A 246 1.50 13.82 7.18
C VAL A 246 1.07 15.20 6.68
N THR A 247 1.68 16.25 7.18
CA THR A 247 1.31 17.64 6.84
C THR A 247 2.55 18.47 6.57
N ASP A 248 2.46 19.37 5.59
CA ASP A 248 3.54 20.27 5.19
C ASP A 248 3.61 21.57 6.04
N GLU A 249 2.66 21.82 6.95
CA GLU A 249 2.67 22.93 7.93
C GLU A 249 2.19 22.52 9.33
#